data_25349b19128cf6e8db685708d45aa579
#
_entry.id   25349b19128cf6e8db685708d45aa579
#
_cell.length_a   1.000
_cell.length_b   1.000
_cell.length_c   1.000
_cell.angle_alpha   90.00
_cell.angle_beta   90.00
_cell.angle_gamma   90.00
#
_symmetry.space_group_name_H-M   'P 1'
#
loop_
_entity.id
_entity.type
_entity.pdbx_description
1 polymer ?
#
loop_
_entity_poly.entity_id
_entity_poly.type
_entity_poly.pdbx_seq_one_letter_code
_entity_poly.pdbx_strand_id
1 'polypeptide(L)'
;MNYKLIKPIVPSYSALEQILTNRGVPHNEINAYLNTTDDDVNSFLCFGEDKLKAAAAALIKCINADAEAEVIVDSDCDGFTSSALLINYLYDLFPAWVNNKLTWFMHTGKQHGLSDFIPRENTKLIIIPDAGSNDYEYHKKYSDKGIDIIILDHHEAEKVSEDAIVINNQLSSYPNKEMSGVGVTWQFCNYLDFLLNKTYATKYLDLVALGMDADMMSLLSIETKHLINKGLSQIKNPFFEVMVEKAAFKMKEPTPIGVAFYVAPFVNAAVRSGTQEEKEIIFQSMLNFRACAKVPSTKRGHKLGEMEAIYVQAARTATNVKNRQTRAQDAGLEFLENQIEAQNL
;
A
#
# COMPACT_ATOMS: atom_id res chain seq x y z
N MET A 1 6.07 -28.65 -31.91
CA MET A 1 6.23 -27.64 -30.87
C MET A 1 7.57 -27.90 -30.18
N ASN A 2 8.53 -26.97 -30.24
CA ASN A 2 9.79 -27.12 -29.51
C ASN A 2 9.61 -26.54 -28.10
N TYR A 3 9.84 -27.34 -27.07
CA TYR A 3 9.86 -26.89 -25.67
C TYR A 3 11.23 -27.17 -25.05
N LYS A 4 11.62 -26.35 -24.12
CA LYS A 4 12.83 -26.51 -23.32
C LYS A 4 12.44 -26.59 -21.84
N LEU A 5 12.95 -27.59 -21.15
CA LEU A 5 12.78 -27.67 -19.70
C LEU A 5 13.55 -26.54 -19.04
N ILE A 6 12.95 -25.90 -18.07
CA ILE A 6 13.57 -24.82 -17.26
C ILE A 6 14.76 -25.40 -16.48
N LYS A 7 14.55 -26.56 -15.85
CA LYS A 7 15.58 -27.35 -15.16
C LYS A 7 15.39 -28.82 -15.47
N PRO A 8 16.44 -29.65 -15.34
CA PRO A 8 16.32 -31.10 -15.46
C PRO A 8 15.29 -31.66 -14.47
N ILE A 9 14.59 -32.73 -14.89
CA ILE A 9 13.69 -33.46 -14.00
C ILE A 9 14.54 -34.22 -12.98
N VAL A 10 14.21 -34.13 -11.71
CA VAL A 10 14.82 -34.89 -10.63
C VAL A 10 13.88 -36.04 -10.30
N PRO A 11 14.26 -37.34 -10.59
CA PRO A 11 13.35 -38.47 -10.46
C PRO A 11 12.78 -38.71 -9.05
N SER A 12 13.48 -38.23 -8.02
CA SER A 12 13.04 -38.35 -6.61
C SER A 12 12.05 -37.28 -6.18
N TYR A 13 11.82 -36.24 -6.99
CA TYR A 13 10.91 -35.14 -6.62
C TYR A 13 9.48 -35.48 -7.03
N SER A 14 8.53 -35.11 -6.20
CA SER A 14 7.13 -35.01 -6.58
C SER A 14 6.93 -33.87 -7.61
N ALA A 15 5.81 -33.88 -8.32
CA ALA A 15 5.50 -32.82 -9.28
C ALA A 15 5.49 -31.45 -8.63
N LEU A 16 4.98 -31.31 -7.38
CA LEU A 16 4.97 -30.05 -6.64
C LEU A 16 6.38 -29.59 -6.30
N GLU A 17 7.23 -30.45 -5.78
CA GLU A 17 8.63 -30.14 -5.47
C GLU A 17 9.40 -29.70 -6.72
N GLN A 18 9.20 -30.40 -7.84
CA GLN A 18 9.82 -30.01 -9.11
C GLN A 18 9.36 -28.63 -9.59
N ILE A 19 8.05 -28.33 -9.49
CA ILE A 19 7.50 -27.03 -9.88
C ILE A 19 8.06 -25.91 -8.99
N LEU A 20 8.06 -26.07 -7.68
CA LEU A 20 8.56 -25.09 -6.73
C LEU A 20 10.05 -24.84 -6.89
N THR A 21 10.84 -25.91 -7.06
CA THR A 21 12.29 -25.81 -7.31
C THR A 21 12.59 -25.12 -8.66
N ASN A 22 11.78 -25.37 -9.69
CA ASN A 22 11.89 -24.69 -10.98
C ASN A 22 11.60 -23.19 -10.85
N ARG A 23 10.74 -22.80 -9.92
CA ARG A 23 10.37 -21.40 -9.61
C ARG A 23 11.32 -20.71 -8.63
N GLY A 24 12.35 -21.40 -8.15
CA GLY A 24 13.39 -20.80 -7.31
C GLY A 24 13.29 -21.12 -5.82
N VAL A 25 12.29 -21.88 -5.37
CA VAL A 25 12.21 -22.33 -3.98
C VAL A 25 13.26 -23.43 -3.76
N PRO A 26 14.22 -23.27 -2.81
CA PRO A 26 15.16 -24.33 -2.48
C PRO A 26 14.43 -25.58 -1.99
N HIS A 27 14.88 -26.76 -2.44
CA HIS A 27 14.17 -28.02 -2.12
C HIS A 27 14.03 -28.25 -0.60
N ASN A 28 15.05 -27.93 0.17
CA ASN A 28 15.05 -28.05 1.63
C ASN A 28 14.11 -27.03 2.32
N GLU A 29 13.67 -25.99 1.63
CA GLU A 29 12.78 -24.95 2.16
C GLU A 29 11.31 -25.14 1.73
N ILE A 30 11.00 -26.11 0.86
CA ILE A 30 9.65 -26.31 0.33
C ILE A 30 8.61 -26.48 1.44
N ASN A 31 8.94 -27.23 2.49
CA ASN A 31 8.00 -27.44 3.59
C ASN A 31 7.71 -26.14 4.36
N ALA A 32 8.72 -25.34 4.69
CA ALA A 32 8.55 -24.03 5.30
C ALA A 32 7.79 -23.08 4.38
N TYR A 33 8.14 -23.07 3.08
CA TYR A 33 7.45 -22.26 2.09
C TYR A 33 5.95 -22.59 1.96
N LEU A 34 5.56 -23.86 2.08
CA LEU A 34 4.16 -24.27 2.00
C LEU A 34 3.39 -24.00 3.30
N ASN A 35 4.06 -24.06 4.45
CA ASN A 35 3.45 -24.00 5.79
C ASN A 35 3.97 -22.79 6.57
N THR A 36 3.81 -21.58 6.02
CA THR A 36 4.24 -20.33 6.66
C THR A 36 3.47 -20.04 7.93
N THR A 37 4.14 -19.46 8.92
CA THR A 37 3.60 -19.12 10.24
C THR A 37 3.99 -17.71 10.66
N ASP A 38 3.48 -17.23 11.79
CA ASP A 38 3.85 -15.92 12.35
C ASP A 38 5.33 -15.84 12.75
N ASP A 39 5.99 -16.98 12.98
CA ASP A 39 7.43 -17.06 13.28
C ASP A 39 8.30 -16.73 12.05
N ASP A 40 7.71 -16.73 10.84
CA ASP A 40 8.38 -16.34 9.60
C ASP A 40 8.41 -14.82 9.40
N VAL A 41 7.76 -14.05 10.26
CA VAL A 41 7.78 -12.59 10.24
C VAL A 41 9.05 -12.09 10.91
N ASN A 42 9.84 -11.33 10.18
CA ASN A 42 11.08 -10.78 10.70
C ASN A 42 10.83 -9.72 11.78
N SER A 43 11.77 -9.61 12.73
CA SER A 43 11.69 -8.59 13.77
C SER A 43 11.80 -7.18 13.18
N PHE A 44 10.90 -6.28 13.56
CA PHE A 44 11.00 -4.85 13.22
C PHE A 44 12.34 -4.24 13.66
N LEU A 45 12.99 -4.76 14.70
CA LEU A 45 14.28 -4.26 15.16
C LEU A 45 15.39 -4.31 14.10
N CYS A 46 15.22 -5.14 13.06
CA CYS A 46 16.14 -5.21 11.93
C CYS A 46 16.14 -3.94 11.06
N PHE A 47 15.17 -3.04 11.20
CA PHE A 47 15.22 -1.70 10.58
C PHE A 47 16.21 -0.75 11.28
N GLY A 48 16.67 -1.10 12.48
CA GLY A 48 17.54 -0.30 13.32
C GLY A 48 16.78 0.33 14.50
N GLU A 49 17.08 -0.13 15.70
CA GLU A 49 16.36 0.28 16.91
C GLU A 49 16.41 1.80 17.14
N ASP A 50 17.57 2.44 16.88
CA ASP A 50 17.72 3.89 17.06
C ASP A 50 16.82 4.69 16.10
N LYS A 51 16.67 4.23 14.85
CA LYS A 51 15.78 4.87 13.87
C LYS A 51 14.31 4.73 14.27
N LEU A 52 13.91 3.54 14.69
CA LEU A 52 12.56 3.27 15.19
C LEU A 52 12.24 4.12 16.42
N LYS A 53 13.18 4.21 17.38
CA LYS A 53 13.05 5.08 18.56
C LYS A 53 12.92 6.56 18.17
N ALA A 54 13.74 7.03 17.23
CA ALA A 54 13.69 8.42 16.77
C ALA A 54 12.35 8.74 16.10
N ALA A 55 11.85 7.85 15.22
CA ALA A 55 10.56 8.02 14.57
C ALA A 55 9.40 8.01 15.58
N ALA A 56 9.37 7.06 16.50
CA ALA A 56 8.36 7.02 17.56
C ALA A 56 8.42 8.25 18.44
N ALA A 57 9.63 8.71 18.82
CA ALA A 57 9.80 9.93 19.63
C ALA A 57 9.30 11.19 18.91
N ALA A 58 9.57 11.35 17.61
CA ALA A 58 9.10 12.47 16.81
C ALA A 58 7.55 12.46 16.72
N LEU A 59 6.95 11.29 16.47
CA LEU A 59 5.50 11.13 16.43
C LEU A 59 4.85 11.47 17.79
N ILE A 60 5.33 10.88 18.88
CA ILE A 60 4.77 11.10 20.22
C ILE A 60 4.99 12.54 20.69
N LYS A 61 6.13 13.16 20.36
CA LYS A 61 6.37 14.59 20.60
C LYS A 61 5.31 15.46 19.91
N CYS A 62 5.00 15.19 18.65
CA CYS A 62 3.98 15.92 17.90
C CYS A 62 2.59 15.75 18.53
N ILE A 63 2.21 14.52 18.89
CA ILE A 63 0.91 14.22 19.54
C ILE A 63 0.80 14.89 20.90
N ASN A 64 1.83 14.78 21.76
CA ASN A 64 1.82 15.40 23.10
C ASN A 64 1.78 16.91 23.06
N ALA A 65 2.32 17.53 22.04
CA ALA A 65 2.27 18.99 21.82
C ALA A 65 0.95 19.45 21.19
N ASP A 66 0.02 18.55 20.90
CA ASP A 66 -1.21 18.82 20.12
C ASP A 66 -0.92 19.54 18.79
N ALA A 67 0.24 19.21 18.17
CA ALA A 67 0.71 19.85 16.95
C ALA A 67 0.14 19.20 15.69
N GLU A 68 0.16 19.94 14.59
CA GLU A 68 -0.34 19.47 13.30
C GLU A 68 0.67 18.55 12.59
N ALA A 69 0.16 17.48 11.98
CA ALA A 69 0.91 16.58 11.14
C ALA A 69 0.23 16.37 9.78
N GLU A 70 1.05 16.08 8.76
CA GLU A 70 0.58 15.74 7.42
C GLU A 70 1.14 14.39 6.97
N VAL A 71 0.26 13.54 6.44
CA VAL A 71 0.64 12.27 5.78
C VAL A 71 0.63 12.49 4.28
N ILE A 72 1.72 12.16 3.62
CA ILE A 72 1.79 12.19 2.15
C ILE A 72 1.35 10.83 1.62
N VAL A 73 0.30 10.82 0.81
CA VAL A 73 -0.27 9.60 0.22
C VAL A 73 0.32 9.42 -1.17
N ASP A 74 1.15 8.42 -1.35
CA ASP A 74 1.78 8.16 -2.64
C ASP A 74 0.79 7.73 -3.72
N SER A 75 1.18 7.89 -4.99
CA SER A 75 0.27 7.86 -6.15
C SER A 75 0.02 6.47 -6.71
N ASP A 76 -0.11 5.45 -5.85
CA ASP A 76 -0.54 4.11 -6.24
C ASP A 76 -1.27 3.36 -5.10
N CYS A 77 -1.53 2.07 -5.31
CA CYS A 77 -2.31 1.27 -4.36
C CYS A 77 -1.52 1.02 -3.07
N ASP A 78 -0.20 0.81 -3.14
CA ASP A 78 0.63 0.60 -1.96
C ASP A 78 0.71 1.87 -1.10
N GLY A 79 0.91 3.04 -1.72
CA GLY A 79 0.88 4.33 -1.02
C GLY A 79 -0.47 4.62 -0.35
N PHE A 80 -1.58 4.29 -1.01
CA PHE A 80 -2.92 4.43 -0.43
C PHE A 80 -3.13 3.49 0.76
N THR A 81 -2.74 2.22 0.63
CA THR A 81 -2.90 1.24 1.72
C THR A 81 -1.95 1.51 2.88
N SER A 82 -0.71 1.94 2.61
CA SER A 82 0.30 2.33 3.60
C SER A 82 -0.20 3.49 4.45
N SER A 83 -0.66 4.55 3.79
CA SER A 83 -1.17 5.74 4.45
C SER A 83 -2.47 5.47 5.21
N ALA A 84 -3.40 4.69 4.62
CA ALA A 84 -4.65 4.31 5.28
C ALA A 84 -4.40 3.43 6.51
N LEU A 85 -3.47 2.47 6.43
CA LEU A 85 -3.07 1.63 7.56
C LEU A 85 -2.54 2.50 8.71
N LEU A 86 -1.59 3.40 8.43
CA LEU A 86 -1.01 4.28 9.43
C LEU A 86 -2.08 5.15 10.11
N ILE A 87 -2.93 5.80 9.32
CA ILE A 87 -3.97 6.69 9.85
C ILE A 87 -5.01 5.92 10.67
N ASN A 88 -5.44 4.74 10.21
CA ASN A 88 -6.34 3.87 10.98
C ASN A 88 -5.71 3.44 12.31
N TYR A 89 -4.45 3.03 12.28
CA TYR A 89 -3.71 2.64 13.48
C TYR A 89 -3.57 3.81 14.48
N LEU A 90 -3.22 4.99 13.98
CA LEU A 90 -3.14 6.20 14.82
C LEU A 90 -4.51 6.62 15.35
N TYR A 91 -5.58 6.42 14.58
CA TYR A 91 -6.95 6.67 15.05
C TYR A 91 -7.35 5.73 16.20
N ASP A 92 -6.98 4.47 16.14
CA ASP A 92 -7.23 3.52 17.25
C ASP A 92 -6.53 3.95 18.56
N LEU A 93 -5.38 4.63 18.46
CA LEU A 93 -4.61 5.09 19.61
C LEU A 93 -4.97 6.51 20.06
N PHE A 94 -5.15 7.42 19.12
CA PHE A 94 -5.25 8.86 19.36
C PHE A 94 -6.37 9.50 18.52
N PRO A 95 -7.66 9.07 18.66
CA PRO A 95 -8.74 9.48 17.77
C PRO A 95 -8.98 11.00 17.75
N ALA A 96 -8.84 11.68 18.90
CA ALA A 96 -9.02 13.13 18.98
C ALA A 96 -7.93 13.88 18.21
N TRP A 97 -6.68 13.46 18.33
CA TRP A 97 -5.56 14.06 17.61
C TRP A 97 -5.67 13.81 16.10
N VAL A 98 -5.98 12.58 15.67
CA VAL A 98 -6.17 12.26 14.25
C VAL A 98 -7.27 13.11 13.63
N ASN A 99 -8.42 13.26 14.30
CA ASN A 99 -9.53 14.05 13.78
C ASN A 99 -9.23 15.57 13.67
N ASN A 100 -8.41 16.12 14.57
CA ASN A 100 -8.25 17.56 14.70
C ASN A 100 -6.91 18.08 14.17
N LYS A 101 -5.86 17.22 14.10
CA LYS A 101 -4.48 17.65 13.87
C LYS A 101 -3.79 16.90 12.73
N LEU A 102 -4.27 15.71 12.35
CA LEU A 102 -3.72 14.95 11.24
C LEU A 102 -4.50 15.25 9.97
N THR A 103 -3.78 15.59 8.93
CA THR A 103 -4.33 15.72 7.58
C THR A 103 -3.51 14.93 6.59
N TRP A 104 -3.98 14.78 5.38
CA TRP A 104 -3.25 14.10 4.32
C TRP A 104 -3.21 14.92 3.04
N PHE A 105 -2.17 14.69 2.27
CA PHE A 105 -1.97 15.27 0.96
C PHE A 105 -1.94 14.17 -0.09
N MET A 106 -2.63 14.35 -1.20
CA MET A 106 -2.60 13.45 -2.36
C MET A 106 -2.17 14.21 -3.61
N HIS A 107 -1.25 13.63 -4.36
CA HIS A 107 -0.77 14.19 -5.61
C HIS A 107 -1.87 14.30 -6.66
N THR A 108 -1.84 15.35 -7.47
CA THR A 108 -2.82 15.56 -8.55
C THR A 108 -2.56 14.65 -9.75
N GLY A 109 -1.31 14.30 -9.99
CA GLY A 109 -0.86 13.45 -11.10
C GLY A 109 -0.22 12.14 -10.64
N LYS A 110 0.92 11.82 -11.23
CA LYS A 110 1.74 10.63 -10.94
C LYS A 110 3.01 10.97 -10.17
N GLN A 111 3.03 12.10 -9.49
CA GLN A 111 4.14 12.51 -8.64
C GLN A 111 4.24 11.58 -7.44
N HIS A 112 5.44 11.50 -6.88
CA HIS A 112 5.77 10.67 -5.74
C HIS A 112 6.49 11.51 -4.67
N GLY A 113 6.41 11.09 -3.43
CA GLY A 113 7.13 11.69 -2.32
C GLY A 113 6.78 13.16 -2.10
N LEU A 114 7.80 14.01 -1.99
CA LEU A 114 7.65 15.42 -1.64
C LEU A 114 7.65 16.39 -2.84
N SER A 115 7.66 15.90 -4.08
CA SER A 115 7.97 16.71 -5.26
C SER A 115 7.06 17.92 -5.51
N ASP A 116 5.77 17.83 -5.22
CA ASP A 116 4.78 18.91 -5.39
C ASP A 116 4.05 19.28 -4.07
N PHE A 117 4.58 18.76 -2.95
CA PHE A 117 4.02 19.01 -1.64
C PHE A 117 4.53 20.33 -1.05
N ILE A 118 3.63 21.08 -0.43
CA ILE A 118 3.92 22.28 0.36
C ILE A 118 3.22 22.12 1.72
N PRO A 119 3.97 22.00 2.82
CA PRO A 119 3.38 21.83 4.14
C PRO A 119 2.54 23.06 4.53
N ARG A 120 1.49 22.82 5.30
CA ARG A 120 0.71 23.90 5.92
C ARG A 120 1.57 24.70 6.90
N GLU A 121 1.16 25.90 7.19
CA GLU A 121 1.92 26.86 8.02
C GLU A 121 2.28 26.32 9.41
N ASN A 122 1.36 25.55 10.01
CA ASN A 122 1.52 25.02 11.36
C ASN A 122 2.02 23.58 11.44
N THR A 123 2.32 22.94 10.30
CA THR A 123 2.82 21.56 10.25
C THR A 123 4.12 21.43 11.01
N LYS A 124 4.19 20.44 11.91
CA LYS A 124 5.38 20.11 12.71
C LYS A 124 5.92 18.73 12.42
N LEU A 125 5.13 17.87 11.78
CA LEU A 125 5.52 16.53 11.41
C LEU A 125 4.98 16.18 10.01
N ILE A 126 5.84 15.66 9.17
CA ILE A 126 5.48 15.05 7.88
C ILE A 126 5.78 13.55 7.98
N ILE A 127 4.82 12.72 7.59
CA ILE A 127 5.01 11.27 7.51
C ILE A 127 4.75 10.84 6.07
N ILE A 128 5.69 10.08 5.50
CA ILE A 128 5.66 9.66 4.10
C ILE A 128 5.72 8.14 4.05
N PRO A 129 4.57 7.45 4.03
CA PRO A 129 4.52 6.03 3.74
C PRO A 129 4.75 5.77 2.25
N ASP A 130 5.53 4.75 1.93
CA ASP A 130 5.73 4.20 0.59
C ASP A 130 6.51 5.09 -0.40
N ALA A 131 7.12 6.17 0.05
CA ALA A 131 7.91 7.03 -0.83
C ALA A 131 8.89 7.90 -0.04
N GLY A 132 9.72 8.65 -0.76
CA GLY A 132 10.46 9.78 -0.23
C GLY A 132 11.91 9.50 0.17
N SER A 133 12.41 8.27 0.13
CA SER A 133 13.79 7.97 0.55
C SER A 133 14.87 8.76 -0.20
N ASN A 134 14.60 9.24 -1.41
CA ASN A 134 15.54 9.99 -2.25
C ASN A 134 15.27 11.51 -2.30
N ASP A 135 14.32 12.02 -1.53
CA ASP A 135 13.87 13.42 -1.58
C ASP A 135 14.73 14.37 -0.74
N TYR A 136 16.07 14.20 -0.77
CA TYR A 136 17.05 14.86 0.11
C TYR A 136 16.93 16.38 0.15
N GLU A 137 16.66 17.04 -0.98
CA GLU A 137 16.52 18.50 -1.06
C GLU A 137 15.28 18.98 -0.28
N TYR A 138 14.18 18.23 -0.36
CA TYR A 138 12.95 18.53 0.39
C TYR A 138 13.12 18.19 1.87
N HIS A 139 13.84 17.12 2.22
CA HIS A 139 14.15 16.80 3.62
C HIS A 139 14.86 17.98 4.27
N LYS A 140 15.95 18.43 3.67
CA LYS A 140 16.69 19.58 4.17
C LYS A 140 15.82 20.84 4.22
N LYS A 141 15.08 21.14 3.15
CA LYS A 141 14.20 22.31 3.06
C LYS A 141 13.17 22.39 4.18
N TYR A 142 12.60 21.25 4.59
CA TYR A 142 11.56 21.21 5.63
C TYR A 142 12.15 21.02 7.02
N SER A 143 13.25 20.29 7.17
CA SER A 143 14.02 20.20 8.41
C SER A 143 14.56 21.59 8.84
N ASP A 144 15.08 22.40 7.90
CA ASP A 144 15.53 23.77 8.15
C ASP A 144 14.37 24.69 8.65
N LYS A 145 13.11 24.31 8.42
CA LYS A 145 11.91 24.99 8.97
C LYS A 145 11.46 24.43 10.32
N GLY A 146 12.20 23.47 10.88
CA GLY A 146 11.88 22.82 12.15
C GLY A 146 10.71 21.83 12.06
N ILE A 147 10.50 21.23 10.89
CA ILE A 147 9.51 20.15 10.67
C ILE A 147 10.23 18.81 10.77
N ASP A 148 9.78 17.95 11.68
CA ASP A 148 10.24 16.57 11.76
C ASP A 148 9.71 15.75 10.55
N ILE A 149 10.52 14.85 9.98
CA ILE A 149 10.15 14.05 8.81
C ILE A 149 10.37 12.58 9.11
N ILE A 150 9.34 11.75 8.93
CA ILE A 150 9.39 10.29 9.04
C ILE A 150 9.08 9.69 7.67
N ILE A 151 9.97 8.85 7.18
CA ILE A 151 9.84 8.13 5.90
C ILE A 151 9.76 6.64 6.20
N LEU A 152 8.69 5.98 5.69
CA LEU A 152 8.43 4.55 5.83
C LEU A 152 8.38 3.94 4.43
N ASP A 153 9.52 3.62 3.85
CA ASP A 153 9.67 3.37 2.42
C ASP A 153 10.39 2.05 2.13
N HIS A 154 10.26 1.56 0.92
CA HIS A 154 10.89 0.32 0.47
C HIS A 154 11.69 0.48 -0.82
N HIS A 155 11.63 1.63 -1.46
CA HIS A 155 12.34 1.90 -2.69
C HIS A 155 13.87 1.93 -2.47
N GLU A 156 14.61 1.59 -3.51
CA GLU A 156 16.07 1.75 -3.50
C GLU A 156 16.44 3.22 -3.30
N ALA A 157 17.42 3.46 -2.45
CA ALA A 157 17.88 4.80 -2.17
C ALA A 157 19.42 4.86 -2.21
N GLU A 158 19.96 5.96 -2.68
CA GLU A 158 21.40 6.15 -2.86
C GLU A 158 22.13 6.23 -1.51
N LYS A 159 21.48 6.84 -0.52
CA LYS A 159 22.05 7.05 0.83
C LYS A 159 20.95 7.24 1.87
N VAL A 160 21.31 7.17 3.13
CA VAL A 160 20.44 7.58 4.24
C VAL A 160 20.42 9.10 4.33
N SER A 161 19.25 9.72 4.48
CA SER A 161 19.13 11.15 4.74
C SER A 161 19.61 11.50 6.15
N GLU A 162 20.24 12.67 6.29
CA GLU A 162 20.60 13.25 7.58
C GLU A 162 19.51 14.18 8.13
N ASP A 163 18.60 14.63 7.27
CA ASP A 163 17.55 15.61 7.55
C ASP A 163 16.15 14.97 7.74
N ALA A 164 16.04 13.64 7.62
CA ALA A 164 14.82 12.86 7.82
C ALA A 164 15.09 11.54 8.52
N ILE A 165 14.13 11.03 9.26
CA ILE A 165 14.16 9.70 9.87
C ILE A 165 13.65 8.69 8.85
N VAL A 166 14.56 7.90 8.26
CA VAL A 166 14.25 6.95 7.19
C VAL A 166 14.25 5.52 7.74
N ILE A 167 13.08 4.89 7.72
CA ILE A 167 12.87 3.46 7.97
C ILE A 167 12.62 2.83 6.59
N ASN A 168 13.60 2.04 6.11
CA ASN A 168 13.59 1.46 4.78
C ASN A 168 14.29 0.10 4.82
N ASN A 169 13.66 -0.94 4.26
CA ASN A 169 14.21 -2.29 4.24
C ASN A 169 15.47 -2.39 3.36
N GLN A 170 15.58 -1.61 2.28
CA GLN A 170 16.77 -1.60 1.41
C GLN A 170 18.00 -1.02 2.14
N LEU A 171 17.77 0.02 2.96
CA LEU A 171 18.82 0.75 3.69
C LEU A 171 19.13 0.20 5.09
N SER A 172 18.57 -0.94 5.48
CA SER A 172 18.71 -1.54 6.80
C SER A 172 19.17 -2.99 6.73
N SER A 173 19.37 -3.62 7.90
CA SER A 173 19.62 -5.06 7.98
C SER A 173 18.35 -5.92 7.90
N TYR A 174 17.21 -5.34 7.55
CA TYR A 174 15.97 -6.08 7.39
C TYR A 174 16.12 -7.17 6.33
N PRO A 175 15.87 -8.45 6.68
CA PRO A 175 16.22 -9.56 5.78
C PRO A 175 15.38 -9.58 4.50
N ASN A 176 14.09 -9.25 4.61
CA ASN A 176 13.18 -9.28 3.48
C ASN A 176 13.27 -7.98 2.66
N LYS A 177 13.91 -8.07 1.49
CA LYS A 177 13.98 -6.96 0.53
C LYS A 177 12.74 -6.87 -0.38
N GLU A 178 11.91 -7.91 -0.36
CA GLU A 178 10.65 -8.01 -1.07
C GLU A 178 9.46 -7.62 -0.20
N MET A 179 9.61 -6.54 0.58
CA MET A 179 8.56 -5.93 1.39
C MET A 179 8.22 -4.57 0.81
N SER A 180 6.95 -4.31 0.56
CA SER A 180 6.50 -3.03 0.04
C SER A 180 6.30 -1.98 1.14
N GLY A 181 5.98 -0.73 0.78
CA GLY A 181 5.82 0.38 1.72
C GLY A 181 4.77 0.13 2.79
N VAL A 182 3.65 -0.55 2.47
CA VAL A 182 2.65 -0.93 3.49
C VAL A 182 3.21 -1.93 4.50
N GLY A 183 4.09 -2.84 4.07
CA GLY A 183 4.77 -3.76 4.97
C GLY A 183 5.73 -3.06 5.92
N VAL A 184 6.52 -2.10 5.41
CA VAL A 184 7.40 -1.25 6.24
C VAL A 184 6.58 -0.44 7.23
N THR A 185 5.49 0.17 6.78
CA THR A 185 4.56 0.92 7.63
C THR A 185 3.93 0.05 8.71
N TRP A 186 3.52 -1.17 8.36
CA TRP A 186 2.98 -2.14 9.32
C TRP A 186 4.01 -2.52 10.38
N GLN A 187 5.26 -2.74 10.01
CA GLN A 187 6.34 -3.03 10.96
C GLN A 187 6.63 -1.86 11.89
N PHE A 188 6.53 -0.62 11.43
CA PHE A 188 6.60 0.55 12.30
C PHE A 188 5.42 0.58 13.29
N CYS A 189 4.21 0.26 12.86
CA CYS A 189 3.05 0.13 13.75
C CYS A 189 3.23 -1.00 14.78
N ASN A 190 3.85 -2.15 14.41
CA ASN A 190 4.21 -3.20 15.36
C ASN A 190 5.22 -2.72 16.41
N TYR A 191 6.19 -1.89 16.01
CA TYR A 191 7.10 -1.28 16.96
C TYR A 191 6.38 -0.35 17.95
N LEU A 192 5.43 0.45 17.47
CA LEU A 192 4.58 1.27 18.36
C LEU A 192 3.71 0.41 19.27
N ASP A 193 3.14 -0.68 18.77
CA ASP A 193 2.42 -1.67 19.59
C ASP A 193 3.31 -2.24 20.71
N PHE A 194 4.54 -2.61 20.39
CA PHE A 194 5.52 -3.06 21.38
C PHE A 194 5.77 -2.00 22.45
N LEU A 195 6.01 -0.74 22.08
CA LEU A 195 6.24 0.35 23.03
C LEU A 195 5.04 0.64 23.93
N LEU A 196 3.84 0.55 23.37
CA LEU A 196 2.58 0.92 24.03
C LEU A 196 1.86 -0.27 24.66
N ASN A 197 2.43 -1.48 24.59
CA ASN A 197 1.83 -2.74 25.02
C ASN A 197 0.42 -2.93 24.41
N LYS A 198 0.34 -2.81 23.06
CA LYS A 198 -0.87 -2.97 22.26
C LYS A 198 -0.67 -4.07 21.21
N THR A 199 -1.74 -4.38 20.48
CA THR A 199 -1.75 -5.37 19.37
C THR A 199 -2.66 -4.90 18.25
N TYR A 200 -2.63 -3.61 17.93
CA TYR A 200 -3.55 -2.98 16.97
C TYR A 200 -3.10 -3.14 15.53
N ALA A 201 -1.80 -3.20 15.26
CA ALA A 201 -1.24 -3.34 13.91
C ALA A 201 -1.81 -4.55 13.16
N THR A 202 -2.04 -5.67 13.84
CA THR A 202 -2.58 -6.89 13.24
C THR A 202 -4.00 -6.77 12.71
N LYS A 203 -4.75 -5.73 13.09
CA LYS A 203 -6.11 -5.46 12.59
C LYS A 203 -6.12 -5.11 11.10
N TYR A 204 -5.00 -4.63 10.57
CA TYR A 204 -4.84 -4.02 9.24
C TYR A 204 -4.04 -4.88 8.26
N LEU A 205 -3.88 -6.18 8.56
CA LEU A 205 -3.16 -7.11 7.68
C LEU A 205 -3.80 -7.27 6.29
N ASP A 206 -5.09 -7.02 6.18
CA ASP A 206 -5.78 -6.99 4.89
C ASP A 206 -5.30 -5.83 3.99
N LEU A 207 -5.07 -4.65 4.56
CA LEU A 207 -4.44 -3.54 3.81
C LEU A 207 -2.99 -3.86 3.45
N VAL A 208 -2.24 -4.53 4.35
CA VAL A 208 -0.89 -5.04 4.04
C VAL A 208 -0.92 -5.97 2.85
N ALA A 209 -1.85 -6.94 2.84
CA ALA A 209 -1.99 -7.88 1.73
C ALA A 209 -2.35 -7.18 0.42
N LEU A 210 -3.27 -6.20 0.46
CA LEU A 210 -3.68 -5.47 -0.74
C LEU A 210 -2.53 -4.66 -1.35
N GLY A 211 -1.77 -3.91 -0.53
CA GLY A 211 -0.66 -3.10 -1.02
C GLY A 211 0.49 -3.95 -1.56
N MET A 212 0.96 -4.94 -0.78
CA MET A 212 2.01 -5.86 -1.22
C MET A 212 1.68 -6.60 -2.52
N ASP A 213 0.41 -7.02 -2.67
CA ASP A 213 -0.05 -7.74 -3.85
C ASP A 213 -0.21 -6.81 -5.05
N ALA A 214 -0.63 -5.57 -4.82
CA ALA A 214 -0.76 -4.54 -5.85
C ALA A 214 0.60 -4.06 -6.38
N ASP A 215 1.62 -4.04 -5.54
CA ASP A 215 3.00 -3.70 -5.89
C ASP A 215 3.80 -4.92 -6.41
N MET A 216 3.12 -6.07 -6.58
CA MET A 216 3.68 -7.30 -7.17
C MET A 216 4.90 -7.83 -6.43
N MET A 217 4.93 -7.71 -5.10
CA MET A 217 6.03 -8.21 -4.27
C MET A 217 6.24 -9.72 -4.44
N SER A 218 7.49 -10.13 -4.40
CA SER A 218 7.85 -11.53 -4.68
C SER A 218 7.34 -12.50 -3.63
N LEU A 219 6.48 -13.43 -4.03
CA LEU A 219 6.00 -14.50 -3.17
C LEU A 219 7.07 -15.58 -2.89
N LEU A 220 8.28 -15.45 -3.43
CA LEU A 220 9.42 -16.28 -3.03
C LEU A 220 9.93 -15.92 -1.63
N SER A 221 9.73 -14.69 -1.19
CA SER A 221 9.92 -14.31 0.22
C SER A 221 8.84 -14.97 1.08
N ILE A 222 9.26 -15.79 2.04
CA ILE A 222 8.35 -16.52 2.95
C ILE A 222 7.50 -15.52 3.76
N GLU A 223 8.12 -14.46 4.27
CA GLU A 223 7.43 -13.41 5.02
C GLU A 223 6.38 -12.69 4.17
N THR A 224 6.75 -12.23 2.96
CA THR A 224 5.81 -11.57 2.03
C THR A 224 4.63 -12.47 1.72
N LYS A 225 4.88 -13.74 1.38
CA LYS A 225 3.86 -14.75 1.14
C LYS A 225 2.96 -14.95 2.38
N HIS A 226 3.56 -15.03 3.57
CA HIS A 226 2.81 -15.20 4.82
C HIS A 226 1.87 -14.03 5.07
N LEU A 227 2.38 -12.80 5.02
CA LEU A 227 1.61 -11.59 5.27
C LEU A 227 0.46 -11.43 4.28
N ILE A 228 0.69 -11.65 2.99
CA ILE A 228 -0.37 -11.59 1.97
C ILE A 228 -1.43 -12.66 2.25
N ASN A 229 -1.07 -13.93 2.43
CA ASN A 229 -2.04 -15.00 2.68
C ASN A 229 -2.83 -14.77 3.97
N LYS A 230 -2.17 -14.34 5.03
CA LYS A 230 -2.80 -14.04 6.32
C LYS A 230 -3.78 -12.88 6.20
N GLY A 231 -3.40 -11.79 5.54
CA GLY A 231 -4.26 -10.64 5.30
C GLY A 231 -5.48 -10.99 4.44
N LEU A 232 -5.30 -11.76 3.35
CA LEU A 232 -6.40 -12.20 2.49
C LEU A 232 -7.37 -13.16 3.20
N SER A 233 -6.90 -13.91 4.21
CA SER A 233 -7.77 -14.80 4.99
C SER A 233 -8.68 -14.07 5.99
N GLN A 234 -8.49 -12.77 6.22
CA GLN A 234 -9.20 -12.00 7.23
C GLN A 234 -9.53 -10.57 6.78
N ILE A 235 -10.03 -10.41 5.57
CA ILE A 235 -10.42 -9.11 5.03
C ILE A 235 -11.53 -8.50 5.91
N LYS A 236 -11.31 -7.28 6.38
CA LYS A 236 -12.20 -6.52 7.27
C LYS A 236 -12.42 -5.09 6.81
N ASN A 237 -11.51 -4.55 5.97
CA ASN A 237 -11.68 -3.21 5.42
C ASN A 237 -12.89 -3.21 4.48
N PRO A 238 -13.93 -2.38 4.74
CA PRO A 238 -15.18 -2.42 3.97
C PRO A 238 -15.01 -2.14 2.47
N PHE A 239 -14.03 -1.31 2.11
CA PHE A 239 -13.73 -1.05 0.70
C PHE A 239 -13.11 -2.29 0.03
N PHE A 240 -12.13 -2.91 0.69
CA PHE A 240 -11.48 -4.09 0.14
C PHE A 240 -12.47 -5.27 0.04
N GLU A 241 -13.30 -5.48 1.06
CA GLU A 241 -14.34 -6.50 1.06
C GLU A 241 -15.30 -6.35 -0.16
N VAL A 242 -15.85 -5.16 -0.39
CA VAL A 242 -16.75 -4.94 -1.52
C VAL A 242 -16.06 -5.03 -2.88
N MET A 243 -14.76 -4.73 -2.97
CA MET A 243 -14.00 -4.93 -4.20
C MET A 243 -13.79 -6.42 -4.50
N VAL A 244 -13.52 -7.24 -3.48
CA VAL A 244 -13.44 -8.70 -3.59
C VAL A 244 -14.80 -9.29 -3.98
N GLU A 245 -15.90 -8.86 -3.36
CA GLU A 245 -17.26 -9.27 -3.72
C GLU A 245 -17.59 -8.97 -5.19
N LYS A 246 -17.22 -7.79 -5.70
CA LYS A 246 -17.38 -7.44 -7.12
C LYS A 246 -16.59 -8.34 -8.07
N ALA A 247 -15.47 -8.87 -7.62
CA ALA A 247 -14.63 -9.79 -8.37
C ALA A 247 -15.05 -11.27 -8.22
N ALA A 248 -16.03 -11.59 -7.37
CA ALA A 248 -16.40 -12.97 -6.98
C ALA A 248 -16.79 -13.89 -8.15
N PHE A 249 -17.27 -13.34 -9.27
CA PHE A 249 -17.57 -14.13 -10.49
C PHE A 249 -16.30 -14.57 -11.25
N LYS A 250 -15.14 -13.97 -10.94
CA LYS A 250 -13.83 -14.32 -11.54
C LYS A 250 -12.91 -15.07 -10.57
N MET A 251 -13.08 -14.86 -9.26
CA MET A 251 -12.34 -15.57 -8.21
C MET A 251 -13.32 -16.01 -7.11
N LYS A 252 -13.34 -17.30 -6.79
CA LYS A 252 -14.24 -17.84 -5.75
C LYS A 252 -13.82 -17.40 -4.34
N GLU A 253 -12.52 -17.34 -4.13
CA GLU A 253 -11.88 -16.94 -2.88
C GLU A 253 -10.77 -15.91 -3.19
N PRO A 254 -10.50 -14.96 -2.29
CA PRO A 254 -9.40 -14.02 -2.47
C PRO A 254 -8.07 -14.79 -2.44
N THR A 255 -7.37 -14.76 -3.56
CA THR A 255 -6.03 -15.29 -3.70
C THR A 255 -5.08 -14.18 -4.16
N PRO A 256 -3.76 -14.27 -3.93
CA PRO A 256 -2.82 -13.26 -4.40
C PRO A 256 -3.00 -12.96 -5.89
N ILE A 257 -3.04 -13.98 -6.75
CA ILE A 257 -3.27 -13.80 -8.19
C ILE A 257 -4.62 -13.14 -8.47
N GLY A 258 -5.68 -13.55 -7.75
CA GLY A 258 -7.02 -13.00 -7.93
C GLY A 258 -7.08 -11.50 -7.58
N VAL A 259 -6.45 -11.10 -6.48
CA VAL A 259 -6.39 -9.70 -6.04
C VAL A 259 -5.52 -8.87 -6.99
N ALA A 260 -4.33 -9.37 -7.36
CA ALA A 260 -3.43 -8.69 -8.30
C ALA A 260 -4.08 -8.42 -9.67
N PHE A 261 -4.93 -9.33 -10.17
CA PHE A 261 -5.55 -9.17 -11.49
C PHE A 261 -6.96 -8.57 -11.48
N TYR A 262 -7.72 -8.71 -10.39
CA TYR A 262 -9.14 -8.35 -10.36
C TYR A 262 -9.52 -7.30 -9.30
N VAL A 263 -8.60 -6.89 -8.43
CA VAL A 263 -8.81 -5.84 -7.44
C VAL A 263 -7.81 -4.71 -7.60
N ALA A 264 -6.52 -4.97 -7.47
CA ALA A 264 -5.46 -3.96 -7.53
C ALA A 264 -5.50 -3.07 -8.79
N PRO A 265 -5.80 -3.59 -10.01
CA PRO A 265 -5.87 -2.75 -11.21
C PRO A 265 -6.98 -1.70 -11.18
N PHE A 266 -8.05 -1.92 -10.42
CA PHE A 266 -9.13 -0.93 -10.27
C PHE A 266 -8.70 0.20 -9.34
N VAL A 267 -8.02 -0.12 -8.25
CA VAL A 267 -7.45 0.87 -7.32
C VAL A 267 -6.37 1.68 -8.03
N ASN A 268 -5.39 1.03 -8.65
CA ASN A 268 -4.32 1.69 -9.40
C ASN A 268 -4.83 2.59 -10.53
N ALA A 269 -5.87 2.16 -11.27
CA ALA A 269 -6.48 3.00 -12.29
C ALA A 269 -7.10 4.26 -11.68
N ALA A 270 -7.80 4.12 -10.54
CA ALA A 270 -8.46 5.21 -9.87
C ALA A 270 -7.46 6.21 -9.28
N VAL A 271 -6.39 5.72 -8.64
CA VAL A 271 -5.33 6.56 -8.07
C VAL A 271 -4.55 7.31 -9.16
N ARG A 272 -4.24 6.65 -10.29
CA ARG A 272 -3.42 7.25 -11.36
C ARG A 272 -4.21 8.09 -12.37
N SER A 273 -5.52 7.87 -12.53
CA SER A 273 -6.34 8.47 -13.59
C SER A 273 -7.65 9.08 -13.10
N GLY A 274 -7.94 9.00 -11.80
CA GLY A 274 -9.10 9.63 -11.18
C GLY A 274 -8.94 11.13 -11.00
N THR A 275 -10.07 11.84 -10.86
CA THR A 275 -10.05 13.22 -10.37
C THR A 275 -9.66 13.25 -8.88
N GLN A 276 -9.37 14.43 -8.35
CA GLN A 276 -9.01 14.57 -6.94
C GLN A 276 -10.15 14.09 -6.02
N GLU A 277 -11.40 14.38 -6.39
CA GLU A 277 -12.57 13.92 -5.64
C GLU A 277 -12.75 12.39 -5.71
N GLU A 278 -12.44 11.79 -6.87
CA GLU A 278 -12.47 10.34 -7.03
C GLU A 278 -11.38 9.64 -6.20
N LYS A 279 -10.18 10.21 -6.14
CA LYS A 279 -9.10 9.73 -5.28
C LYS A 279 -9.47 9.85 -3.80
N GLU A 280 -10.00 11.02 -3.40
CA GLU A 280 -10.39 11.31 -2.03
C GLU A 280 -11.46 10.32 -1.51
N ILE A 281 -12.52 10.05 -2.30
CA ILE A 281 -13.57 9.11 -1.89
C ILE A 281 -13.03 7.68 -1.72
N ILE A 282 -12.07 7.28 -2.55
CA ILE A 282 -11.42 5.96 -2.45
C ILE A 282 -10.55 5.92 -1.21
N PHE A 283 -9.72 6.92 -0.97
CA PHE A 283 -8.86 6.96 0.20
C PHE A 283 -9.67 6.95 1.50
N GLN A 284 -10.69 7.81 1.61
CA GLN A 284 -11.57 7.84 2.78
C GLN A 284 -12.30 6.51 3.01
N SER A 285 -12.58 5.74 1.96
CA SER A 285 -13.19 4.42 2.08
C SER A 285 -12.26 3.35 2.66
N MET A 286 -10.94 3.56 2.60
CA MET A 286 -9.94 2.71 3.24
C MET A 286 -9.73 3.07 4.73
N LEU A 287 -10.21 4.25 5.16
CA LEU A 287 -10.19 4.65 6.56
C LEU A 287 -11.38 4.02 7.30
N ASN A 288 -11.13 2.98 8.09
CA ASN A 288 -12.17 2.16 8.74
C ASN A 288 -13.19 3.01 9.53
N PHE A 289 -12.73 4.07 10.18
CA PHE A 289 -13.59 4.99 10.94
C PHE A 289 -14.43 5.94 10.07
N ARG A 290 -14.15 6.03 8.76
CA ARG A 290 -14.92 6.83 7.79
C ARG A 290 -15.68 5.98 6.78
N ALA A 291 -15.24 4.77 6.50
CA ALA A 291 -15.74 3.92 5.41
C ALA A 291 -17.26 3.77 5.39
N CYS A 292 -17.89 3.61 6.55
CA CYS A 292 -19.34 3.44 6.70
C CYS A 292 -20.13 4.76 6.76
N ALA A 293 -19.47 5.93 6.73
CA ALA A 293 -20.16 7.22 6.72
C ALA A 293 -21.08 7.34 5.49
N LYS A 294 -22.19 8.03 5.68
CA LYS A 294 -23.20 8.20 4.62
C LYS A 294 -22.93 9.46 3.82
N VAL A 295 -22.91 9.33 2.51
CA VAL A 295 -22.75 10.43 1.56
C VAL A 295 -23.89 10.41 0.54
N PRO A 296 -24.20 11.54 -0.12
CA PRO A 296 -25.19 11.56 -1.20
C PRO A 296 -24.83 10.56 -2.31
N SER A 297 -25.80 9.75 -2.71
CA SER A 297 -25.56 8.72 -3.73
C SER A 297 -25.28 9.35 -5.09
N THR A 298 -24.24 8.85 -5.77
CA THR A 298 -23.92 9.18 -7.16
C THR A 298 -24.32 8.05 -8.13
N LYS A 299 -25.10 7.07 -7.66
CA LYS A 299 -25.56 5.95 -8.48
C LYS A 299 -26.51 6.46 -9.58
N ARG A 300 -26.34 5.96 -10.80
CA ARG A 300 -27.26 6.30 -11.91
C ARG A 300 -28.69 5.90 -11.54
N GLY A 301 -29.62 6.86 -11.62
CA GLY A 301 -31.02 6.65 -11.27
C GLY A 301 -31.32 6.68 -9.78
N HIS A 302 -30.41 7.19 -8.94
CA HIS A 302 -30.68 7.42 -7.51
C HIS A 302 -31.86 8.38 -7.32
N LYS A 303 -32.55 8.25 -6.19
CA LYS A 303 -33.60 9.17 -5.79
C LYS A 303 -33.00 10.41 -5.14
N LEU A 304 -33.72 11.55 -5.24
CA LEU A 304 -33.29 12.77 -4.54
C LEU A 304 -33.18 12.50 -3.02
N GLY A 305 -32.04 12.82 -2.42
CA GLY A 305 -31.76 12.56 -1.01
C GLY A 305 -31.34 11.12 -0.66
N GLU A 306 -31.18 10.24 -1.65
CA GLU A 306 -30.65 8.90 -1.41
C GLU A 306 -29.21 8.97 -0.93
N MET A 307 -28.93 8.28 0.18
CA MET A 307 -27.60 8.23 0.81
C MET A 307 -27.03 6.83 0.70
N GLU A 308 -25.72 6.73 0.50
CA GLU A 308 -24.99 5.46 0.47
C GLU A 308 -23.71 5.54 1.34
N ALA A 309 -23.14 4.39 1.70
CA ALA A 309 -21.86 4.38 2.42
C ALA A 309 -20.70 4.75 1.50
N ILE A 310 -19.68 5.42 2.03
CA ILE A 310 -18.49 5.86 1.27
C ILE A 310 -17.87 4.66 0.53
N TYR A 311 -17.68 3.51 1.19
CA TYR A 311 -17.06 2.34 0.56
C TYR A 311 -17.84 1.81 -0.65
N VAL A 312 -19.18 1.91 -0.64
CA VAL A 312 -20.04 1.51 -1.78
C VAL A 312 -19.82 2.45 -2.96
N GLN A 313 -19.81 3.76 -2.69
CA GLN A 313 -19.53 4.77 -3.70
C GLN A 313 -18.14 4.62 -4.27
N ALA A 314 -17.12 4.46 -3.41
CA ALA A 314 -15.72 4.28 -3.80
C ALA A 314 -15.52 3.07 -4.72
N ALA A 315 -16.10 1.93 -4.38
CA ALA A 315 -16.00 0.72 -5.23
C ALA A 315 -16.65 0.89 -6.61
N ARG A 316 -17.74 1.67 -6.70
CA ARG A 316 -18.33 2.05 -7.98
C ARG A 316 -17.44 3.04 -8.72
N THR A 317 -16.88 4.03 -8.04
CA THR A 317 -15.95 5.02 -8.58
C THR A 317 -14.72 4.35 -9.17
N ALA A 318 -14.04 3.46 -8.44
CA ALA A 318 -12.90 2.71 -8.92
C ALA A 318 -13.23 1.92 -10.21
N THR A 319 -14.41 1.28 -10.25
CA THR A 319 -14.90 0.56 -11.43
C THR A 319 -15.12 1.51 -12.63
N ASN A 320 -15.73 2.66 -12.41
CA ASN A 320 -16.00 3.64 -13.46
C ASN A 320 -14.70 4.23 -14.03
N VAL A 321 -13.74 4.56 -13.17
CA VAL A 321 -12.43 5.08 -13.62
C VAL A 321 -11.70 4.02 -14.43
N LYS A 322 -11.65 2.77 -13.98
CA LYS A 322 -11.01 1.68 -14.74
C LYS A 322 -11.66 1.49 -16.11
N ASN A 323 -12.99 1.49 -16.17
CA ASN A 323 -13.71 1.39 -17.46
C ASN A 323 -13.43 2.59 -18.38
N ARG A 324 -13.32 3.79 -17.83
CA ARG A 324 -12.94 5.01 -18.57
C ARG A 324 -11.53 4.90 -19.13
N GLN A 325 -10.57 4.43 -18.31
CA GLN A 325 -9.20 4.18 -18.72
C GLN A 325 -9.11 3.15 -19.85
N THR A 326 -9.82 2.01 -19.72
CA THR A 326 -9.81 0.96 -20.75
C THR A 326 -10.34 1.48 -22.07
N ARG A 327 -11.48 2.21 -22.08
CA ARG A 327 -12.02 2.80 -23.31
C ARG A 327 -11.05 3.79 -23.97
N ALA A 328 -10.33 4.58 -23.19
CA ALA A 328 -9.32 5.50 -23.73
C ALA A 328 -8.12 4.76 -24.34
N GLN A 329 -7.71 3.63 -23.73
CA GLN A 329 -6.67 2.76 -24.27
C GLN A 329 -7.10 2.10 -25.59
N ASP A 330 -8.32 1.54 -25.64
CA ASP A 330 -8.86 0.90 -26.83
C ASP A 330 -8.96 1.89 -28.00
N ALA A 331 -9.49 3.09 -27.75
CA ALA A 331 -9.54 4.14 -28.78
C ALA A 331 -8.16 4.59 -29.25
N GLY A 332 -7.17 4.62 -28.34
CA GLY A 332 -5.78 4.94 -28.70
C GLY A 332 -5.13 3.85 -29.55
N LEU A 333 -5.40 2.59 -29.27
CA LEU A 333 -4.92 1.45 -30.06
C LEU A 333 -5.54 1.46 -31.47
N GLU A 334 -6.86 1.64 -31.58
CA GLU A 334 -7.56 1.74 -32.86
C GLU A 334 -7.01 2.90 -33.71
N PHE A 335 -6.75 4.04 -33.08
CA PHE A 335 -6.12 5.17 -33.78
C PHE A 335 -4.71 4.81 -34.32
N LEU A 336 -3.87 4.14 -33.52
CA LEU A 336 -2.53 3.73 -33.94
C LEU A 336 -2.59 2.68 -35.06
N GLU A 337 -3.47 1.69 -34.97
CA GLU A 337 -3.68 0.67 -36.02
C GLU A 337 -4.05 1.34 -37.36
N ASN A 338 -5.02 2.25 -37.33
CA ASN A 338 -5.42 3.02 -38.52
C ASN A 338 -4.27 3.85 -39.11
N GLN A 339 -3.36 4.41 -38.27
CA GLN A 339 -2.19 5.14 -38.75
C GLN A 339 -1.14 4.20 -39.40
N ILE A 340 -0.91 3.03 -38.82
CA ILE A 340 0.01 2.01 -39.36
C ILE A 340 -0.48 1.54 -40.74
N GLU A 341 -1.78 1.21 -40.83
CA GLU A 341 -2.38 0.77 -42.11
C GLU A 341 -2.32 1.88 -43.17
N ALA A 342 -2.59 3.14 -42.81
CA ALA A 342 -2.54 4.29 -43.74
C ALA A 342 -1.12 4.58 -44.24
N GLN A 343 -0.07 4.23 -43.47
CA GLN A 343 1.33 4.42 -43.84
C GLN A 343 1.96 3.21 -44.52
N ASN A 344 1.20 2.11 -44.74
CA ASN A 344 1.70 0.83 -45.26
C ASN A 344 2.93 0.27 -44.51
N LEU A 345 2.97 0.46 -43.18
CA LEU A 345 3.98 -0.06 -42.28
C LEU A 345 3.63 -1.45 -41.74
#